data_3e90b89e427c2741286e8d6039a65ba4
#
_entry.id   3e90b89e427c2741286e8d6039a65ba4
#
_cell.length_a   1.000
_cell.length_b   1.000
_cell.length_c   1.000
_cell.angle_alpha   90.00
_cell.angle_beta   90.00
_cell.angle_gamma   90.00
#
_symmetry.space_group_name_H-M   'P 1'
#
loop_
_entity.id
_entity.type
_entity.pdbx_description
1 polymer ?
#
loop_
_entity_poly.entity_id
_entity_poly.type
_entity_poly.pdbx_seq_one_letter_code
_entity_poly.pdbx_strand_id
1 'polypeptide(L)'
;MQESSFKRTTRDERQEKCRVKWVKNKCKGTIVASTGFGKTRVGLNCIKTVLKKYPSMKVIVIVPTTALKEQWLGLLDLNGLSLNCEVLVINTAIKRLYKCDIIVIDEIHRVAADTLKHVFETVNYKYILGLTATFERLDGKHELLKKYCPVIDEITLAESKFQGWISDYKEYQVILDVDDIATYKEMNREFTEHFEFFNFDWEKVLNCLGPRGFMYRSQLRDEMCPNGTEEQRKQVFKQITYHATQFMRIVQSR
;
A
#
# COMPACT_ATOMS: atom_id res chain seq x y z
N MET A 1 4.98 3.11 32.08
CA MET A 1 4.75 4.54 32.27
C MET A 1 5.99 5.30 31.82
N GLN A 2 5.98 5.82 30.57
CA GLN A 2 7.02 6.73 30.06
C GLN A 2 6.33 8.00 29.57
N GLU A 3 5.88 8.83 30.52
CA GLU A 3 5.19 10.09 30.23
C GLU A 3 6.09 11.32 30.18
N SER A 4 7.40 11.22 30.24
CA SER A 4 8.18 12.34 30.79
C SER A 4 9.12 13.09 29.84
N SER A 5 9.00 12.99 28.53
CA SER A 5 9.97 13.72 27.69
C SER A 5 9.42 14.57 26.53
N PHE A 6 8.11 14.66 26.33
CA PHE A 6 7.56 15.45 25.22
C PHE A 6 7.37 16.92 25.59
N LYS A 7 8.09 17.81 24.90
CA LYS A 7 7.83 19.25 24.97
C LYS A 7 6.58 19.58 24.15
N ARG A 8 5.67 20.41 24.70
CA ARG A 8 4.50 20.91 23.96
C ARG A 8 4.93 21.63 22.70
N THR A 9 4.39 21.20 21.55
CA THR A 9 4.60 21.81 20.23
C THR A 9 3.29 21.80 19.46
N THR A 10 3.14 22.71 18.51
CA THR A 10 2.00 22.66 17.60
C THR A 10 2.19 21.54 16.57
N ARG A 11 1.08 21.05 16.00
CA ARG A 11 1.12 20.05 14.92
C ARG A 11 1.92 20.55 13.73
N ASP A 12 1.74 21.82 13.37
CA ASP A 12 2.44 22.44 12.23
C ASP A 12 3.96 22.53 12.47
N GLU A 13 4.40 22.91 13.67
CA GLU A 13 5.82 22.90 14.03
C GLU A 13 6.41 21.48 13.95
N ARG A 14 5.66 20.47 14.37
CA ARG A 14 6.13 19.08 14.33
C ARG A 14 6.20 18.53 12.90
N GLN A 15 5.23 18.90 12.07
CA GLN A 15 5.26 18.58 10.63
C GLN A 15 6.42 19.28 9.93
N GLU A 16 6.71 20.53 10.30
CA GLU A 16 7.87 21.27 9.78
C GLU A 16 9.20 20.60 10.18
N LYS A 17 9.31 20.11 11.42
CA LYS A 17 10.48 19.32 11.84
C LYS A 17 10.68 18.06 11.01
N CYS A 18 9.62 17.35 10.66
CA CYS A 18 9.68 16.20 9.75
C CYS A 18 10.27 16.59 8.40
N ARG A 19 9.76 17.68 7.80
CA ARG A 19 10.26 18.22 6.53
C ARG A 19 11.75 18.58 6.60
N VAL A 20 12.14 19.29 7.67
CA VAL A 20 13.55 19.70 7.88
C VAL A 20 14.46 18.48 8.02
N LYS A 21 14.04 17.45 8.78
CA LYS A 21 14.81 16.21 8.92
C LYS A 21 14.99 15.53 7.58
N TRP A 22 13.93 15.45 6.75
CA TRP A 22 14.02 14.87 5.42
C TRP A 22 15.00 15.61 4.52
N VAL A 23 14.93 16.95 4.50
CA VAL A 23 15.87 17.76 3.72
C VAL A 23 17.32 17.59 4.22
N LYS A 24 17.54 17.59 5.54
CA LYS A 24 18.86 17.34 6.14
C LYS A 24 19.39 15.94 5.81
N ASN A 25 18.52 14.95 5.67
CA ASN A 25 18.88 13.60 5.25
C ASN A 25 18.96 13.45 3.71
N LYS A 26 19.37 14.52 3.01
CA LYS A 26 19.57 14.55 1.55
C LYS A 26 18.30 14.18 0.76
N CYS A 27 17.14 14.54 1.30
CA CYS A 27 15.81 14.23 0.73
C CYS A 27 15.58 12.71 0.53
N LYS A 28 16.04 11.90 1.48
CA LYS A 28 15.88 10.46 1.46
C LYS A 28 15.44 9.96 2.84
N GLY A 29 14.33 9.22 2.89
CA GLY A 29 13.91 8.52 4.11
C GLY A 29 12.41 8.47 4.34
N THR A 30 12.01 7.69 5.34
CA THR A 30 10.63 7.44 5.74
C THR A 30 10.29 8.24 7.00
N ILE A 31 9.12 8.85 7.00
CA ILE A 31 8.50 9.46 8.17
C ILE A 31 7.39 8.52 8.65
N VAL A 32 7.55 8.04 9.87
CA VAL A 32 6.54 7.23 10.56
C VAL A 32 5.70 8.16 11.43
N ALA A 33 4.40 8.19 11.22
CA ALA A 33 3.52 9.05 12.01
C ALA A 33 2.14 8.42 12.18
N SER A 34 1.60 8.50 13.39
CA SER A 34 0.28 7.99 13.73
C SER A 34 -0.81 8.50 12.76
N THR A 35 -1.85 7.70 12.60
CA THR A 35 -3.05 8.13 11.83
C THR A 35 -3.60 9.42 12.46
N GLY A 36 -4.05 10.36 11.61
CA GLY A 36 -4.54 11.67 12.05
C GLY A 36 -3.47 12.75 12.25
N PHE A 37 -2.17 12.41 12.28
CA PHE A 37 -1.09 13.39 12.38
C PHE A 37 -1.00 14.31 11.15
N GLY A 38 -1.42 13.86 9.99
CA GLY A 38 -1.36 14.61 8.73
C GLY A 38 -0.12 14.29 7.87
N LYS A 39 0.21 13.01 7.72
CA LYS A 39 1.30 12.51 6.86
C LYS A 39 1.28 13.11 5.47
N THR A 40 0.11 13.15 4.83
CA THR A 40 -0.09 13.72 3.49
C THR A 40 0.34 15.19 3.44
N ARG A 41 0.03 15.98 4.49
CA ARG A 41 0.46 17.38 4.58
C ARG A 41 1.98 17.49 4.70
N VAL A 42 2.62 16.59 5.45
CA VAL A 42 4.09 16.52 5.50
C VAL A 42 4.66 16.23 4.11
N GLY A 43 4.09 15.28 3.39
CA GLY A 43 4.47 14.97 2.00
C GLY A 43 4.36 16.18 1.08
N LEU A 44 3.23 16.89 1.12
CA LEU A 44 3.02 18.13 0.37
C LEU A 44 4.04 19.20 0.71
N ASN A 45 4.37 19.39 1.99
CA ASN A 45 5.37 20.37 2.43
C ASN A 45 6.78 20.02 1.93
N CYS A 46 7.11 18.72 1.89
CA CYS A 46 8.37 18.25 1.29
C CYS A 46 8.42 18.54 -0.21
N ILE A 47 7.35 18.22 -0.95
CA ILE A 47 7.23 18.50 -2.38
C ILE A 47 7.37 20.00 -2.66
N LYS A 48 6.58 20.83 -1.97
CA LYS A 48 6.64 22.30 -2.08
C LYS A 48 8.04 22.86 -1.86
N THR A 49 8.73 22.35 -0.86
CA THR A 49 10.08 22.82 -0.53
C THR A 49 11.05 22.60 -1.67
N VAL A 50 10.99 21.44 -2.31
CA VAL A 50 11.88 21.11 -3.43
C VAL A 50 11.46 21.87 -4.68
N LEU A 51 10.17 21.92 -5.02
CA LEU A 51 9.67 22.61 -6.20
C LEU A 51 9.86 24.13 -6.11
N LYS A 52 9.80 24.73 -4.91
CA LYS A 52 10.16 26.14 -4.72
C LYS A 52 11.60 26.44 -5.12
N LYS A 53 12.52 25.52 -4.84
CA LYS A 53 13.93 25.67 -5.19
C LYS A 53 14.26 25.22 -6.63
N TYR A 54 13.54 24.21 -7.10
CA TYR A 54 13.75 23.56 -8.41
C TYR A 54 12.40 23.35 -9.12
N PRO A 55 11.84 24.39 -9.77
CA PRO A 55 10.48 24.37 -10.32
C PRO A 55 10.28 23.37 -11.48
N SER A 56 11.36 22.94 -12.12
CA SER A 56 11.31 21.99 -13.24
C SER A 56 11.28 20.51 -12.82
N MET A 57 11.48 20.23 -11.53
CA MET A 57 11.51 18.85 -11.06
C MET A 57 10.14 18.17 -11.19
N LYS A 58 10.18 16.88 -11.49
CA LYS A 58 9.02 16.00 -11.60
C LYS A 58 8.90 15.11 -10.38
N VAL A 59 7.68 14.97 -9.90
CA VAL A 59 7.33 14.19 -8.71
C VAL A 59 6.37 13.09 -9.09
N ILE A 60 6.62 11.87 -8.62
CA ILE A 60 5.64 10.78 -8.66
C ILE A 60 5.23 10.45 -7.24
N VAL A 61 3.91 10.46 -6.99
CA VAL A 61 3.32 10.00 -5.74
C VAL A 61 2.72 8.62 -5.99
N ILE A 62 3.16 7.63 -5.24
CA ILE A 62 2.64 6.26 -5.31
C ILE A 62 1.77 6.01 -4.08
N VAL A 63 0.58 5.49 -4.33
CA VAL A 63 -0.45 5.21 -3.31
C VAL A 63 -0.98 3.79 -3.45
N PRO A 64 -1.46 3.16 -2.38
CA PRO A 64 -1.99 1.79 -2.44
C PRO A 64 -3.38 1.68 -3.09
N THR A 65 -4.20 2.75 -3.07
CA THR A 65 -5.61 2.68 -3.51
C THR A 65 -6.01 3.85 -4.38
N THR A 66 -7.07 3.66 -5.19
CA THR A 66 -7.65 4.71 -6.02
C THR A 66 -8.23 5.86 -5.19
N ALA A 67 -8.85 5.56 -4.04
CA ALA A 67 -9.37 6.60 -3.15
C ALA A 67 -8.26 7.54 -2.64
N LEU A 68 -7.10 7.00 -2.25
CA LEU A 68 -5.94 7.82 -1.89
C LEU A 68 -5.37 8.59 -3.08
N LYS A 69 -5.42 8.02 -4.29
CA LYS A 69 -5.04 8.73 -5.51
C LYS A 69 -5.89 9.99 -5.72
N GLU A 70 -7.20 9.87 -5.63
CA GLU A 70 -8.12 10.99 -5.76
C GLU A 70 -7.88 12.07 -4.69
N GLN A 71 -7.67 11.65 -3.45
CA GLN A 71 -7.31 12.55 -2.35
C GLN A 71 -6.02 13.33 -2.64
N TRP A 72 -4.96 12.65 -3.09
CA TRP A 72 -3.71 13.29 -3.44
C TRP A 72 -3.86 14.24 -4.63
N LEU A 73 -4.59 13.86 -5.69
CA LEU A 73 -4.86 14.73 -6.84
C LEU A 73 -5.55 16.01 -6.42
N GLY A 74 -6.62 15.94 -5.61
CA GLY A 74 -7.31 17.12 -5.11
C GLY A 74 -6.40 18.02 -4.27
N LEU A 75 -5.55 17.45 -3.42
CA LEU A 75 -4.62 18.23 -2.61
C LEU A 75 -3.50 18.87 -3.44
N LEU A 76 -3.00 18.20 -4.46
CA LEU A 76 -1.99 18.75 -5.39
C LEU A 76 -2.57 19.90 -6.19
N ASP A 77 -3.81 19.78 -6.67
CA ASP A 77 -4.51 20.82 -7.40
C ASP A 77 -4.74 22.07 -6.54
N LEU A 78 -5.30 21.90 -5.35
CA LEU A 78 -5.50 22.98 -4.37
C LEU A 78 -4.20 23.74 -4.01
N ASN A 79 -3.06 23.10 -4.20
CA ASN A 79 -1.75 23.67 -3.89
C ASN A 79 -0.96 24.13 -5.14
N GLY A 80 -1.56 24.06 -6.33
CA GLY A 80 -0.93 24.47 -7.60
C GLY A 80 0.26 23.60 -8.01
N LEU A 81 0.26 22.31 -7.63
CA LEU A 81 1.37 21.38 -7.87
C LEU A 81 1.09 20.35 -8.97
N SER A 82 -0.10 20.34 -9.54
CA SER A 82 -0.58 19.35 -10.51
C SER A 82 0.32 19.23 -11.75
N LEU A 83 0.92 20.31 -12.22
CA LEU A 83 1.80 20.31 -13.39
C LEU A 83 3.13 19.57 -13.18
N ASN A 84 3.58 19.44 -11.94
CA ASN A 84 4.83 18.81 -11.59
C ASN A 84 4.67 17.41 -11.03
N CYS A 85 3.44 17.03 -10.64
CA CYS A 85 3.17 15.82 -9.88
C CYS A 85 2.25 14.87 -10.63
N GLU A 86 2.65 13.61 -10.73
CA GLU A 86 1.82 12.50 -11.18
C GLU A 86 1.47 11.60 -10.00
N VAL A 87 0.24 11.12 -9.90
CA VAL A 87 -0.19 10.20 -8.84
C VAL A 87 -0.54 8.85 -9.44
N LEU A 88 0.13 7.81 -8.98
CA LEU A 88 -0.02 6.44 -9.48
C LEU A 88 -0.49 5.51 -8.37
N VAL A 89 -1.42 4.62 -8.69
CA VAL A 89 -1.67 3.45 -7.83
C VAL A 89 -0.52 2.46 -8.03
N ILE A 90 -0.12 1.79 -6.97
CA ILE A 90 1.04 0.89 -6.94
C ILE A 90 1.03 -0.13 -8.11
N ASN A 91 -0.13 -0.74 -8.40
CA ASN A 91 -0.28 -1.70 -9.49
C ASN A 91 -0.08 -1.07 -10.88
N THR A 92 -0.17 0.25 -11.00
CA THR A 92 0.13 0.99 -12.23
C THR A 92 1.61 1.33 -12.30
N ALA A 93 2.20 1.70 -11.17
CA ALA A 93 3.61 2.09 -11.09
C ALA A 93 4.57 0.97 -11.50
N ILE A 94 4.19 -0.30 -11.33
CA ILE A 94 5.01 -1.46 -11.69
C ILE A 94 4.90 -1.90 -13.16
N LYS A 95 3.96 -1.32 -13.93
CA LYS A 95 3.68 -1.80 -15.32
C LYS A 95 4.64 -1.25 -16.37
N ARG A 96 5.34 -0.15 -16.07
CA ARG A 96 6.27 0.50 -17.02
C ARG A 96 7.35 1.27 -16.29
N LEU A 97 8.41 1.60 -17.00
CA LEU A 97 9.49 2.43 -16.47
C LEU A 97 9.04 3.90 -16.38
N TYR A 98 9.31 4.50 -15.24
CA TYR A 98 9.04 5.92 -14.98
C TYR A 98 10.35 6.64 -14.66
N LYS A 99 10.42 7.92 -15.01
CA LYS A 99 11.50 8.81 -14.62
C LYS A 99 10.94 10.03 -13.90
N CYS A 100 11.46 10.29 -12.72
CA CYS A 100 11.12 11.46 -11.93
C CYS A 100 12.34 11.94 -11.13
N ASP A 101 12.23 13.10 -10.50
CA ASP A 101 13.27 13.58 -9.59
C ASP A 101 12.96 13.14 -8.15
N ILE A 102 11.68 13.10 -7.78
CA ILE A 102 11.21 12.74 -6.45
C ILE A 102 10.16 11.65 -6.56
N ILE A 103 10.32 10.59 -5.79
CA ILE A 103 9.27 9.60 -5.53
C ILE A 103 8.76 9.76 -4.11
N VAL A 104 7.44 9.86 -3.96
CA VAL A 104 6.75 9.81 -2.65
C VAL A 104 5.93 8.54 -2.61
N ILE A 105 6.10 7.72 -1.59
CA ILE A 105 5.32 6.49 -1.42
C ILE A 105 4.50 6.62 -0.14
N ASP A 106 3.19 6.80 -0.30
CA ASP A 106 2.27 6.88 0.82
C ASP A 106 1.83 5.47 1.26
N GLU A 107 1.67 5.29 2.58
CA GLU A 107 1.41 4.00 3.23
C GLU A 107 2.39 2.89 2.79
N ILE A 108 3.68 3.25 2.74
CA ILE A 108 4.76 2.39 2.21
C ILE A 108 4.79 0.98 2.85
N HIS A 109 4.33 0.83 4.10
CA HIS A 109 4.25 -0.46 4.79
C HIS A 109 3.22 -1.42 4.18
N ARG A 110 2.20 -0.89 3.48
CA ARG A 110 1.14 -1.69 2.83
C ARG A 110 1.57 -2.33 1.53
N VAL A 111 2.68 -1.86 0.96
CA VAL A 111 3.17 -2.37 -0.31
C VAL A 111 3.98 -3.64 -0.05
N ALA A 112 3.64 -4.74 -0.72
CA ALA A 112 4.39 -5.99 -0.61
C ALA A 112 5.88 -5.77 -0.92
N ALA A 113 6.78 -6.48 -0.23
CA ALA A 113 8.22 -6.26 -0.36
C ALA A 113 8.71 -6.46 -1.80
N ASP A 114 8.20 -7.48 -2.49
CA ASP A 114 8.58 -7.76 -3.88
C ASP A 114 8.06 -6.67 -4.83
N THR A 115 6.86 -6.13 -4.57
CA THR A 115 6.30 -4.98 -5.30
C THR A 115 7.12 -3.72 -5.05
N LEU A 116 7.55 -3.46 -3.81
CA LEU A 116 8.45 -2.34 -3.50
C LEU A 116 9.79 -2.48 -4.20
N LYS A 117 10.39 -3.66 -4.17
CA LYS A 117 11.62 -3.93 -4.89
C LYS A 117 11.45 -3.61 -6.37
N HIS A 118 10.36 -4.07 -6.97
CA HIS A 118 10.06 -3.79 -8.37
C HIS A 118 9.88 -2.28 -8.64
N VAL A 119 9.18 -1.55 -7.77
CA VAL A 119 9.05 -0.09 -7.88
C VAL A 119 10.42 0.59 -7.84
N PHE A 120 11.31 0.18 -6.94
CA PHE A 120 12.66 0.76 -6.86
C PHE A 120 13.52 0.45 -8.10
N GLU A 121 13.23 -0.62 -8.81
CA GLU A 121 13.91 -1.00 -10.06
C GLU A 121 13.29 -0.32 -11.29
N THR A 122 11.97 -0.04 -11.29
CA THR A 122 11.25 0.51 -12.45
C THR A 122 11.15 2.03 -12.45
N VAL A 123 11.22 2.67 -11.27
CA VAL A 123 11.16 4.13 -11.16
C VAL A 123 12.58 4.69 -10.99
N ASN A 124 13.05 5.45 -11.97
CA ASN A 124 14.34 6.16 -11.85
C ASN A 124 14.11 7.48 -11.12
N TYR A 125 14.61 7.61 -9.88
CA TYR A 125 14.45 8.77 -9.02
C TYR A 125 15.76 9.19 -8.34
N LYS A 126 15.86 10.46 -7.93
CA LYS A 126 16.97 11.00 -7.14
C LYS A 126 16.67 11.05 -5.65
N TYR A 127 15.45 11.43 -5.30
CA TYR A 127 15.00 11.64 -3.94
C TYR A 127 13.79 10.76 -3.63
N ILE A 128 13.70 10.32 -2.37
CA ILE A 128 12.60 9.44 -1.93
C ILE A 128 12.05 9.86 -0.58
N LEU A 129 10.73 9.87 -0.47
CA LEU A 129 9.98 10.06 0.76
C LEU A 129 9.01 8.90 0.96
N GLY A 130 9.19 8.14 2.02
CA GLY A 130 8.20 7.20 2.53
C GLY A 130 7.32 7.84 3.60
N LEU A 131 6.02 7.58 3.55
CA LEU A 131 5.06 7.98 4.58
C LEU A 131 4.34 6.73 5.06
N THR A 132 4.20 6.57 6.39
CA THR A 132 3.53 5.40 6.96
C THR A 132 3.02 5.67 8.37
N ALA A 133 2.00 4.93 8.81
CA ALA A 133 1.56 4.94 10.20
C ALA A 133 2.36 3.96 11.06
N THR A 134 2.84 2.88 10.47
CA THR A 134 3.62 1.83 11.13
C THR A 134 4.81 1.47 10.25
N PHE A 135 5.94 1.17 10.86
CA PHE A 135 7.12 0.72 10.13
C PHE A 135 7.33 -0.79 10.22
N GLU A 136 6.88 -1.36 11.33
CA GLU A 136 6.96 -2.81 11.52
C GLU A 136 5.99 -3.53 10.60
N ARG A 137 6.50 -4.54 9.92
CA ARG A 137 5.76 -5.42 9.03
C ARG A 137 5.69 -6.81 9.66
N LEU A 138 4.52 -7.39 9.63
CA LEU A 138 4.28 -8.75 10.13
C LEU A 138 5.10 -9.83 9.38
N ASP A 139 5.49 -9.54 8.13
CA ASP A 139 6.29 -10.45 7.30
C ASP A 139 7.81 -10.33 7.50
N GLY A 140 8.28 -9.48 8.43
CA GLY A 140 9.71 -9.27 8.71
C GLY A 140 10.52 -8.63 7.58
N LYS A 141 9.92 -8.32 6.44
CA LYS A 141 10.61 -7.80 5.24
C LYS A 141 10.88 -6.28 5.29
N HIS A 142 10.91 -5.67 6.48
CA HIS A 142 11.23 -4.24 6.66
C HIS A 142 12.71 -3.90 6.36
N GLU A 143 13.60 -4.90 6.27
CA GLU A 143 15.00 -4.70 5.91
C GLU A 143 15.17 -4.04 4.52
N LEU A 144 14.29 -4.35 3.57
CA LEU A 144 14.30 -3.71 2.26
C LEU A 144 14.03 -2.20 2.39
N LEU A 145 13.08 -1.81 3.24
CA LEU A 145 12.79 -0.41 3.50
C LEU A 145 13.95 0.30 4.17
N LYS A 146 14.62 -0.34 5.14
CA LYS A 146 15.82 0.23 5.77
C LYS A 146 16.91 0.56 4.75
N LYS A 147 17.08 -0.29 3.74
CA LYS A 147 18.08 -0.10 2.69
C LYS A 147 17.74 1.07 1.75
N TYR A 148 16.51 1.13 1.25
CA TYR A 148 16.12 2.10 0.21
C TYR A 148 15.54 3.39 0.78
N CYS A 149 14.80 3.33 1.88
CA CYS A 149 14.09 4.44 2.48
C CYS A 149 14.08 4.35 4.02
N PRO A 150 15.24 4.54 4.70
CA PRO A 150 15.36 4.37 6.14
C PRO A 150 14.44 5.32 6.91
N VAL A 151 14.02 4.94 8.11
CA VAL A 151 13.27 5.83 9.01
C VAL A 151 14.16 6.98 9.46
N ILE A 152 13.69 8.19 9.27
CA ILE A 152 14.39 9.43 9.64
C ILE A 152 13.67 10.21 10.72
N ASP A 153 12.39 9.97 10.90
CA ASP A 153 11.58 10.56 11.96
C ASP A 153 10.40 9.65 12.30
N GLU A 154 10.11 9.62 13.59
CA GLU A 154 8.97 8.85 14.10
C GLU A 154 8.15 9.72 15.06
N ILE A 155 6.84 9.73 14.85
CA ILE A 155 5.84 10.37 15.68
C ILE A 155 4.96 9.28 16.24
N THR A 156 5.22 8.93 17.49
CA THR A 156 4.50 7.85 18.16
C THR A 156 3.06 8.24 18.48
N LEU A 157 2.23 7.22 18.68
CA LEU A 157 0.88 7.41 19.13
C LEU A 157 0.83 8.13 20.49
N ALA A 158 1.75 7.79 21.39
CA ALA A 158 1.91 8.43 22.70
C ALA A 158 2.26 9.91 22.58
N GLU A 159 3.19 10.28 21.69
CA GLU A 159 3.50 11.69 21.39
C GLU A 159 2.26 12.40 20.86
N SER A 160 1.56 11.83 19.88
CA SER A 160 0.40 12.46 19.26
C SER A 160 -0.76 12.65 20.26
N LYS A 161 -0.96 11.71 21.17
CA LYS A 161 -1.96 11.77 22.22
C LYS A 161 -1.60 12.84 23.28
N PHE A 162 -0.37 12.83 23.77
CA PHE A 162 0.12 13.84 24.72
C PHE A 162 -0.02 15.26 24.17
N GLN A 163 0.20 15.45 22.89
CA GLN A 163 0.11 16.76 22.22
C GLN A 163 -1.34 17.15 21.88
N GLY A 164 -2.30 16.24 21.99
CA GLY A 164 -3.69 16.50 21.58
C GLY A 164 -3.90 16.60 20.06
N TRP A 165 -3.01 16.02 19.26
CA TRP A 165 -3.13 16.04 17.79
C TRP A 165 -4.11 15.01 17.26
N ILE A 166 -4.39 13.98 18.04
CA ILE A 166 -5.40 12.96 17.78
C ILE A 166 -6.41 12.95 18.91
N SER A 167 -7.64 12.54 18.60
CA SER A 167 -8.70 12.40 19.59
C SER A 167 -8.35 11.31 20.60
N ASP A 168 -8.85 11.47 21.83
CA ASP A 168 -8.81 10.40 22.80
C ASP A 168 -9.63 9.21 22.28
N TYR A 169 -9.09 8.01 22.45
CA TYR A 169 -9.78 6.77 22.13
C TYR A 169 -9.59 5.76 23.25
N LYS A 170 -10.54 4.85 23.34
CA LYS A 170 -10.44 3.66 24.18
C LYS A 170 -10.27 2.46 23.27
N GLU A 171 -9.30 1.65 23.57
CA GLU A 171 -9.09 0.38 22.88
C GLU A 171 -9.78 -0.72 23.69
N TYR A 172 -10.66 -1.46 23.04
CA TYR A 172 -11.31 -2.62 23.61
C TYR A 172 -10.82 -3.85 22.87
N GLN A 173 -10.15 -4.73 23.58
CA GLN A 173 -9.81 -6.04 23.06
C GLN A 173 -11.00 -6.97 23.32
N VAL A 174 -11.70 -7.35 22.26
CA VAL A 174 -12.73 -8.37 22.30
C VAL A 174 -12.07 -9.71 22.02
N ILE A 175 -12.03 -10.57 23.03
CA ILE A 175 -11.62 -11.96 22.85
C ILE A 175 -12.88 -12.71 22.39
N LEU A 176 -12.83 -13.20 21.17
CA LEU A 176 -13.86 -14.08 20.63
C LEU A 176 -13.41 -15.51 20.87
N ASP A 177 -14.18 -16.26 21.66
CA ASP A 177 -14.05 -17.71 21.70
C ASP A 177 -14.57 -18.25 20.36
N VAL A 178 -13.69 -18.83 19.59
CA VAL A 178 -14.07 -19.58 18.40
C VAL A 178 -14.34 -21.00 18.86
N ASP A 179 -15.59 -21.39 18.89
CA ASP A 179 -16.04 -22.70 19.39
C ASP A 179 -15.40 -23.87 18.62
N ASP A 180 -14.94 -23.62 17.40
CA ASP A 180 -14.25 -24.61 16.58
C ASP A 180 -13.08 -24.01 15.79
N ILE A 181 -11.95 -23.86 16.48
CA ILE A 181 -10.69 -23.39 15.89
C ILE A 181 -10.20 -24.36 14.78
N ALA A 182 -10.49 -25.64 14.89
CA ALA A 182 -10.05 -26.63 13.91
C ALA A 182 -10.79 -26.43 12.58
N THR A 183 -12.10 -26.32 12.62
CA THR A 183 -12.92 -26.03 11.44
C THR A 183 -12.57 -24.66 10.83
N TYR A 184 -12.34 -23.63 11.66
CA TYR A 184 -11.90 -22.33 11.16
C TYR A 184 -10.55 -22.41 10.40
N LYS A 185 -9.58 -23.12 10.97
CA LYS A 185 -8.27 -23.30 10.32
C LYS A 185 -8.38 -24.06 9.01
N GLU A 186 -9.21 -25.11 8.97
CA GLU A 186 -9.45 -25.90 7.78
C GLU A 186 -10.11 -25.06 6.69
N MET A 187 -11.21 -24.38 7.00
CA MET A 187 -11.87 -23.47 6.06
C MET A 187 -10.95 -22.35 5.55
N ASN A 188 -10.07 -21.83 6.41
CA ASN A 188 -9.13 -20.79 6.00
C ASN A 188 -8.03 -21.35 5.09
N ARG A 189 -7.60 -22.59 5.32
CA ARG A 189 -6.67 -23.30 4.44
C ARG A 189 -7.28 -23.54 3.06
N GLU A 190 -8.48 -24.09 3.01
CA GLU A 190 -9.22 -24.32 1.76
C GLU A 190 -9.47 -23.02 0.99
N PHE A 191 -9.89 -21.96 1.69
CA PHE A 191 -10.06 -20.64 1.08
C PHE A 191 -8.77 -20.14 0.44
N THR A 192 -7.66 -20.26 1.15
CA THR A 192 -6.36 -19.80 0.67
C THR A 192 -5.92 -20.58 -0.56
N GLU A 193 -6.04 -21.91 -0.53
CA GLU A 193 -5.70 -22.80 -1.66
C GLU A 193 -6.47 -22.44 -2.94
N HIS A 194 -7.78 -22.26 -2.83
CA HIS A 194 -8.60 -21.90 -3.99
C HIS A 194 -8.35 -20.48 -4.48
N PHE A 195 -8.00 -19.55 -3.58
CA PHE A 195 -7.71 -18.17 -3.94
C PHE A 195 -6.31 -18.03 -4.58
N GLU A 196 -5.34 -18.79 -4.10
CA GLU A 196 -3.99 -18.87 -4.67
C GLU A 196 -4.00 -19.31 -6.13
N PHE A 197 -4.89 -20.25 -6.50
CA PHE A 197 -5.07 -20.68 -7.90
C PHE A 197 -5.33 -19.50 -8.85
N PHE A 198 -5.97 -18.43 -8.37
CA PHE A 198 -6.22 -17.20 -9.11
C PHE A 198 -5.18 -16.10 -8.83
N ASN A 199 -4.03 -16.45 -8.24
CA ASN A 199 -3.00 -15.49 -7.81
C ASN A 199 -3.56 -14.40 -6.88
N PHE A 200 -4.47 -14.75 -5.97
CA PHE A 200 -5.15 -13.82 -5.04
C PHE A 200 -5.89 -12.67 -5.74
N ASP A 201 -6.35 -12.91 -6.96
CA ASP A 201 -7.08 -11.92 -7.76
C ASP A 201 -8.59 -12.14 -7.64
N TRP A 202 -9.24 -11.31 -6.84
CA TRP A 202 -10.68 -11.37 -6.60
C TRP A 202 -11.51 -11.14 -7.88
N GLU A 203 -11.07 -10.24 -8.76
CA GLU A 203 -11.79 -9.94 -9.99
C GLU A 203 -11.81 -11.16 -10.94
N LYS A 204 -10.72 -11.91 -11.00
CA LYS A 204 -10.68 -13.16 -11.76
C LYS A 204 -11.71 -14.17 -11.28
N VAL A 205 -11.83 -14.34 -9.96
CA VAL A 205 -12.83 -15.25 -9.39
C VAL A 205 -14.24 -14.80 -9.74
N LEU A 206 -14.58 -13.52 -9.51
CA LEU A 206 -15.90 -12.97 -9.80
C LEU A 206 -16.24 -13.08 -11.29
N ASN A 207 -15.29 -12.77 -12.17
CA ASN A 207 -15.49 -12.86 -13.62
C ASN A 207 -15.72 -14.31 -14.07
N CYS A 208 -15.09 -15.30 -13.42
CA CYS A 208 -15.35 -16.71 -13.68
C CYS A 208 -16.79 -17.14 -13.39
N LEU A 209 -17.45 -16.50 -12.45
CA LEU A 209 -18.79 -16.88 -11.95
C LEU A 209 -19.90 -15.94 -12.43
N GLY A 210 -19.55 -14.79 -13.01
CA GLY A 210 -20.48 -13.78 -13.50
C GLY A 210 -21.27 -14.23 -14.75
N PRO A 211 -22.16 -13.37 -15.27
CA PRO A 211 -23.02 -13.68 -16.43
C PRO A 211 -22.24 -14.10 -17.68
N ARG A 212 -21.01 -13.67 -17.85
CA ARG A 212 -20.09 -14.06 -18.93
C ARG A 212 -19.02 -15.06 -18.48
N GLY A 213 -19.25 -15.74 -17.38
CA GLY A 213 -18.25 -16.59 -16.74
C GLY A 213 -17.71 -17.72 -17.61
N PHE A 214 -18.54 -18.29 -18.48
CA PHE A 214 -18.06 -19.31 -19.42
C PHE A 214 -17.02 -18.74 -20.40
N MET A 215 -17.28 -17.56 -20.98
CA MET A 215 -16.35 -16.91 -21.90
C MET A 215 -15.05 -16.54 -21.19
N TYR A 216 -15.16 -15.97 -19.99
CA TYR A 216 -13.99 -15.58 -19.19
C TYR A 216 -13.13 -16.79 -18.80
N ARG A 217 -13.75 -17.90 -18.35
CA ARG A 217 -13.02 -19.15 -18.07
C ARG A 217 -12.33 -19.72 -19.32
N SER A 218 -12.94 -19.56 -20.48
CA SER A 218 -12.31 -19.99 -21.75
C SER A 218 -11.09 -19.13 -22.10
N GLN A 219 -11.16 -17.81 -21.91
CA GLN A 219 -10.02 -16.92 -22.09
C GLN A 219 -8.90 -17.24 -21.09
N LEU A 220 -9.23 -17.37 -19.81
CA LEU A 220 -8.27 -17.69 -18.76
C LEU A 220 -7.60 -19.03 -18.99
N ARG A 221 -8.34 -20.04 -19.48
CA ARG A 221 -7.79 -21.34 -19.93
C ARG A 221 -6.73 -21.15 -21.01
N ASP A 222 -7.02 -20.32 -22.02
CA ASP A 222 -6.10 -20.10 -23.13
C ASP A 222 -4.85 -19.32 -22.69
N GLU A 223 -4.98 -18.42 -21.69
CA GLU A 223 -3.85 -17.75 -21.04
C GLU A 223 -3.00 -18.72 -20.22
N MET A 224 -3.62 -19.63 -19.47
CA MET A 224 -2.91 -20.59 -18.60
C MET A 224 -2.32 -21.78 -19.38
N CYS A 225 -2.86 -22.09 -20.56
CA CYS A 225 -2.44 -23.24 -21.36
C CYS A 225 -2.39 -22.90 -22.86
N PRO A 226 -1.54 -21.93 -23.29
CA PRO A 226 -1.55 -21.40 -24.66
C PRO A 226 -1.18 -22.47 -25.73
N ASN A 227 -0.26 -23.36 -25.38
CA ASN A 227 0.23 -24.42 -26.30
C ASN A 227 -0.25 -25.83 -25.92
N GLY A 228 -1.30 -25.93 -25.10
CA GLY A 228 -1.79 -27.21 -24.61
C GLY A 228 -2.59 -27.99 -25.66
N THR A 229 -2.56 -29.31 -25.52
CA THR A 229 -3.47 -30.24 -26.28
C THR A 229 -4.91 -29.98 -25.87
N GLU A 230 -5.86 -30.47 -26.66
CA GLU A 230 -7.30 -30.35 -26.35
C GLU A 230 -7.65 -30.95 -25.00
N GLU A 231 -7.04 -32.08 -24.63
CA GLU A 231 -7.23 -32.73 -23.34
C GLU A 231 -6.71 -31.89 -22.18
N GLN A 232 -5.51 -31.31 -22.31
CA GLN A 232 -4.92 -30.40 -21.32
C GLN A 232 -5.77 -29.14 -21.12
N ARG A 233 -6.26 -28.54 -22.20
CA ARG A 233 -7.17 -27.39 -22.14
C ARG A 233 -8.49 -27.73 -21.46
N LYS A 234 -9.09 -28.91 -21.73
CA LYS A 234 -10.26 -29.35 -20.99
C LYS A 234 -10.02 -29.54 -19.52
N GLN A 235 -8.85 -30.06 -19.13
CA GLN A 235 -8.47 -30.21 -17.72
C GLN A 235 -8.29 -28.87 -17.02
N VAL A 236 -7.57 -27.92 -17.63
CA VAL A 236 -7.40 -26.58 -17.09
C VAL A 236 -8.75 -25.87 -16.93
N PHE A 237 -9.65 -25.95 -17.90
CA PHE A 237 -11.00 -25.40 -17.79
C PHE A 237 -11.80 -25.97 -16.62
N LYS A 238 -11.71 -27.29 -16.39
CA LYS A 238 -12.33 -27.96 -15.23
C LYS A 238 -11.74 -27.43 -13.92
N GLN A 239 -10.42 -27.27 -13.84
CA GLN A 239 -9.75 -26.73 -12.66
C GLN A 239 -10.18 -25.28 -12.35
N ILE A 240 -10.21 -24.40 -13.35
CA ILE A 240 -10.68 -23.01 -13.19
C ILE A 240 -12.12 -23.01 -12.64
N THR A 241 -13.00 -23.84 -13.21
CA THR A 241 -14.39 -23.94 -12.78
C THR A 241 -14.50 -24.45 -11.36
N TYR A 242 -13.74 -25.49 -11.03
CA TYR A 242 -13.71 -26.09 -9.69
C TYR A 242 -13.27 -25.07 -8.64
N HIS A 243 -12.09 -24.47 -8.81
CA HIS A 243 -11.54 -23.52 -7.84
C HIS A 243 -12.44 -22.30 -7.65
N ALA A 244 -12.98 -21.72 -8.73
CA ALA A 244 -13.92 -20.60 -8.63
C ALA A 244 -15.18 -20.94 -7.85
N THR A 245 -15.75 -22.14 -8.09
CA THR A 245 -16.98 -22.60 -7.42
C THR A 245 -16.73 -22.89 -5.94
N GLN A 246 -15.65 -23.57 -5.60
CA GLN A 246 -15.31 -23.88 -4.21
C GLN A 246 -15.00 -22.62 -3.42
N PHE A 247 -14.25 -21.68 -4.00
CA PHE A 247 -13.98 -20.40 -3.38
C PHE A 247 -15.27 -19.67 -2.99
N MET A 248 -16.24 -19.56 -3.89
CA MET A 248 -17.53 -18.91 -3.59
C MET A 248 -18.34 -19.66 -2.56
N ARG A 249 -18.31 -20.99 -2.58
CA ARG A 249 -18.99 -21.81 -1.55
C ARG A 249 -18.46 -21.48 -0.16
N ILE A 250 -17.14 -21.40 0.01
CA ILE A 250 -16.52 -21.06 1.28
C ILE A 250 -16.87 -19.62 1.71
N VAL A 251 -16.86 -18.66 0.76
CA VAL A 251 -17.25 -17.27 1.05
C VAL A 251 -18.70 -17.15 1.50
N GLN A 252 -19.61 -17.94 0.93
CA GLN A 252 -21.03 -17.90 1.27
C GLN A 252 -21.36 -18.65 2.57
N SER A 253 -20.50 -19.56 3.02
CA SER A 253 -20.67 -20.32 4.27
C SER A 253 -20.08 -19.58 5.50
N ARG A 254 -19.43 -18.45 5.33
CA ARG A 254 -18.93 -17.55 6.38
C ARG A 254 -19.93 -16.44 6.71
#